data_7638dd4d589f7b2f024515d277404466
#
_entry.id   7638dd4d589f7b2f024515d277404466
#
_cell.length_a   1.000
_cell.length_b   1.000
_cell.length_c   1.000
_cell.angle_alpha   90.00
_cell.angle_beta   90.00
_cell.angle_gamma   90.00
#
_symmetry.space_group_name_H-M   'P 1'
#
loop_
_entity.id
_entity.type
_entity.pdbx_description
1 polymer ?
#
loop_
_entity_poly.entity_id
_entity_poly.type
_entity_poly.pdbx_seq_one_letter_code
_entity_poly.pdbx_strand_id
1 'polypeptide(L)'
;MIYPENILLLAPLSGFTDLPYREAAYRGGCRYAFTEMVDAASLAYASGGGEKLLMRSDFERENFIATQLVGSDVELIKRACDKLNEYDFDLLDFNLGCPVPKVVKKGAGAALGRNIEHALRCFETMTKYCRFTPTAKLRILHYEDPAPTLELCRGLVELGAQALTVHGRTMEHFYTGTVNFAIIREIRETFPEIPVIANGGVYSVEDCQTMRRETGCSRVMLAQGAMGHPWLFREIEGGMPPTLEEWRDMVSTHISGMVKLYGEESAMRRARKIVHDYLRGRGFPSALRNRASVLCRETELAELLKDAVPAAEVTTRKIIISESGSASSLP
;
A
#
# COMPACT_ATOMS: atom_id res chain seq x y z
N MET A 1 22.81 1.98 -4.43
CA MET A 1 21.64 1.09 -4.28
C MET A 1 20.49 1.95 -3.73
N ILE A 2 19.36 1.99 -4.42
CA ILE A 2 18.24 2.90 -4.10
C ILE A 2 17.48 2.53 -2.81
N TYR A 3 17.55 1.26 -2.40
CA TYR A 3 16.91 0.76 -1.18
C TYR A 3 17.94 0.11 -0.26
N PRO A 4 18.08 0.58 1.00
CA PRO A 4 18.87 -0.13 2.02
C PRO A 4 18.36 -1.54 2.30
N GLU A 5 19.15 -2.34 3.00
CA GLU A 5 18.72 -3.64 3.51
C GLU A 5 17.64 -3.48 4.61
N ASN A 6 16.84 -4.52 4.79
CA ASN A 6 15.87 -4.66 5.88
C ASN A 6 14.78 -3.59 5.95
N ILE A 7 14.46 -2.93 4.83
CA ILE A 7 13.40 -1.93 4.80
C ILE A 7 12.02 -2.50 4.53
N LEU A 8 11.03 -1.74 4.93
CA LEU A 8 9.62 -1.95 4.62
C LEU A 8 9.11 -0.83 3.72
N LEU A 9 8.34 -1.20 2.70
CA LEU A 9 7.75 -0.26 1.74
C LEU A 9 6.23 -0.32 1.81
N LEU A 10 5.56 0.82 1.68
CA LEU A 10 4.12 0.89 1.50
C LEU A 10 3.77 0.77 0.02
N ALA A 11 2.96 -0.23 -0.33
CA ALA A 11 2.53 -0.48 -1.71
C ALA A 11 1.63 0.65 -2.27
N PRO A 12 1.65 0.89 -3.59
CA PRO A 12 0.67 1.73 -4.27
C PRO A 12 -0.71 1.05 -4.26
N LEU A 13 -1.65 1.55 -3.45
CA LEU A 13 -2.99 0.99 -3.26
C LEU A 13 -4.05 1.97 -3.71
N SER A 14 -4.67 1.72 -4.87
CA SER A 14 -5.72 2.57 -5.43
C SER A 14 -6.91 2.74 -4.46
N GLY A 15 -7.25 3.98 -4.19
CA GLY A 15 -8.28 4.38 -3.23
C GLY A 15 -7.87 4.25 -1.76
N PHE A 16 -6.55 4.11 -1.49
CA PHE A 16 -5.99 3.98 -0.14
C PHE A 16 -4.74 4.83 0.10
N THR A 17 -3.74 4.78 -0.79
CA THR A 17 -2.46 5.47 -0.56
C THR A 17 -2.48 6.89 -1.09
N ASP A 18 -3.58 7.60 -0.82
CA ASP A 18 -3.67 9.05 -0.96
C ASP A 18 -2.77 9.76 0.06
N LEU A 19 -2.60 11.06 -0.10
CA LEU A 19 -1.71 11.83 0.77
C LEU A 19 -2.01 11.66 2.26
N PRO A 20 -3.28 11.77 2.76
CA PRO A 20 -3.57 11.59 4.17
C PRO A 20 -3.20 10.20 4.71
N TYR A 21 -3.38 9.14 3.90
CA TYR A 21 -2.99 7.80 4.33
C TYR A 21 -1.47 7.61 4.36
N ARG A 22 -0.74 8.15 3.38
CA ARG A 22 0.73 8.10 3.41
C ARG A 22 1.29 8.81 4.65
N GLU A 23 0.72 9.97 5.03
CA GLU A 23 1.08 10.64 6.27
C GLU A 23 0.80 9.78 7.51
N ALA A 24 -0.35 9.08 7.54
CA ALA A 24 -0.65 8.12 8.61
C ALA A 24 0.36 6.96 8.62
N ALA A 25 0.76 6.44 7.47
CA ALA A 25 1.76 5.39 7.36
C ALA A 25 3.15 5.84 7.85
N TYR A 26 3.58 7.05 7.51
CA TYR A 26 4.84 7.62 8.02
C TYR A 26 4.83 7.76 9.55
N ARG A 27 3.74 8.25 10.13
CA ARG A 27 3.55 8.30 11.59
C ARG A 27 3.56 6.90 12.21
N GLY A 28 3.10 5.90 11.47
CA GLY A 28 3.10 4.50 11.86
C GLY A 28 4.45 3.79 11.72
N GLY A 29 5.49 4.48 11.21
CA GLY A 29 6.85 3.93 11.07
C GLY A 29 7.28 3.66 9.63
N CYS A 30 6.42 3.83 8.63
CA CYS A 30 6.82 3.74 7.22
C CYS A 30 7.91 4.78 6.90
N ARG A 31 8.87 4.41 6.03
CA ARG A 31 9.92 5.33 5.54
C ARG A 31 9.97 5.38 4.02
N TYR A 32 9.36 4.41 3.34
CA TYR A 32 9.38 4.26 1.89
C TYR A 32 7.95 4.06 1.39
N ALA A 33 7.32 5.12 0.92
CA ALA A 33 5.94 5.08 0.46
C ALA A 33 5.83 5.25 -1.05
N PHE A 34 4.72 4.78 -1.60
CA PHE A 34 4.31 5.00 -2.98
C PHE A 34 2.99 5.79 -3.01
N THR A 35 2.85 6.67 -3.99
CA THR A 35 1.54 7.24 -4.33
C THR A 35 0.59 6.12 -4.80
N GLU A 36 -0.69 6.43 -4.95
CA GLU A 36 -1.56 5.57 -5.75
C GLU A 36 -1.00 5.44 -7.18
N MET A 37 -1.33 4.33 -7.87
CA MET A 37 -0.98 4.21 -9.28
C MET A 37 -1.72 5.24 -10.12
N VAL A 38 -1.02 5.90 -11.03
CA VAL A 38 -1.57 6.91 -11.93
C VAL A 38 -1.69 6.36 -13.34
N ASP A 39 -2.85 6.50 -13.95
CA ASP A 39 -3.11 6.04 -15.32
C ASP A 39 -2.44 6.98 -16.33
N ALA A 40 -1.62 6.43 -17.23
CA ALA A 40 -0.87 7.20 -18.22
C ALA A 40 -1.77 8.05 -19.11
N ALA A 41 -2.93 7.54 -19.53
CA ALA A 41 -3.88 8.29 -20.31
C ALA A 41 -4.47 9.47 -19.53
N SER A 42 -4.75 9.28 -18.23
CA SER A 42 -5.27 10.34 -17.37
C SER A 42 -4.29 11.50 -17.23
N LEU A 43 -2.99 11.22 -17.11
CA LEU A 43 -1.94 12.25 -17.08
C LEU A 43 -1.74 12.91 -18.45
N ALA A 44 -1.66 12.09 -19.51
CA ALA A 44 -1.41 12.58 -20.87
C ALA A 44 -2.49 13.54 -21.38
N TYR A 45 -3.72 13.38 -20.93
CA TYR A 45 -4.86 14.24 -21.33
C TYR A 45 -5.26 15.25 -20.26
N ALA A 46 -4.51 15.40 -19.16
CA ALA A 46 -4.83 16.27 -18.04
C ALA A 46 -6.30 16.11 -17.55
N SER A 47 -6.84 14.90 -17.64
CA SER A 47 -8.23 14.62 -17.26
C SER A 47 -8.37 14.48 -15.73
N GLY A 48 -8.40 15.61 -15.06
CA GLY A 48 -9.06 16.00 -13.82
C GLY A 48 -8.98 15.11 -12.56
N GLY A 49 -8.03 14.22 -12.39
CA GLY A 49 -7.96 13.39 -11.18
C GLY A 49 -6.55 12.90 -10.83
N GLY A 50 -5.68 12.80 -11.84
CA GLY A 50 -4.31 12.31 -11.66
C GLY A 50 -3.44 13.21 -10.78
N GLU A 51 -3.62 14.53 -10.88
CA GLU A 51 -2.82 15.50 -10.13
C GLU A 51 -2.98 15.40 -8.61
N LYS A 52 -4.21 15.12 -8.13
CA LYS A 52 -4.43 14.88 -6.69
C LYS A 52 -3.69 13.68 -6.14
N LEU A 53 -3.46 12.66 -6.98
CA LEU A 53 -2.70 11.46 -6.60
C LEU A 53 -1.20 11.75 -6.49
N LEU A 54 -0.72 12.79 -7.20
CA LEU A 54 0.68 13.22 -7.22
C LEU A 54 1.00 14.28 -6.17
N MET A 55 0.04 14.70 -5.34
CA MET A 55 0.29 15.69 -4.27
C MET A 55 1.28 15.12 -3.26
N ARG A 56 2.18 15.98 -2.79
CA ARG A 56 3.11 15.74 -1.69
C ARG A 56 2.88 16.78 -0.59
N SER A 57 3.00 16.38 0.66
CA SER A 57 3.10 17.31 1.79
C SER A 57 4.54 17.79 2.00
N ASP A 58 4.73 18.80 2.82
CA ASP A 58 6.07 19.24 3.22
C ASP A 58 6.81 18.15 3.96
N PHE A 59 6.09 17.37 4.78
CA PHE A 59 6.65 16.20 5.47
C PHE A 59 7.18 15.14 4.49
N GLU A 60 6.48 14.86 3.38
CA GLU A 60 6.92 13.91 2.35
C GLU A 60 8.11 14.43 1.54
N ARG A 61 8.35 15.74 1.49
CA ARG A 61 9.53 16.30 0.83
C ARG A 61 10.83 15.94 1.54
N GLU A 62 10.77 15.68 2.84
CA GLU A 62 11.89 15.25 3.68
C GLU A 62 12.02 13.72 3.77
N ASN A 63 11.07 12.98 3.20
CA ASN A 63 11.02 11.52 3.24
C ASN A 63 10.96 10.94 1.82
N PHE A 64 11.32 9.66 1.69
CA PHE A 64 11.26 8.96 0.41
C PHE A 64 9.81 8.78 -0.06
N ILE A 65 9.55 9.18 -1.29
CA ILE A 65 8.26 8.97 -1.97
C ILE A 65 8.45 8.60 -3.44
N ALA A 66 7.88 7.47 -3.82
CA ALA A 66 7.82 6.99 -5.20
C ALA A 66 6.44 7.26 -5.81
N THR A 67 6.40 7.46 -7.12
CA THR A 67 5.14 7.42 -7.88
C THR A 67 5.07 6.16 -8.74
N GLN A 68 3.86 5.67 -9.02
CA GLN A 68 3.67 4.50 -9.87
C GLN A 68 2.81 4.81 -11.08
N LEU A 69 3.32 4.50 -12.28
CA LEU A 69 2.63 4.66 -13.56
C LEU A 69 2.00 3.33 -14.01
N VAL A 70 0.76 3.38 -14.50
CA VAL A 70 0.10 2.24 -15.16
C VAL A 70 -0.41 2.66 -16.53
N GLY A 71 -0.14 1.85 -17.55
CA GLY A 71 -0.55 2.10 -18.93
C GLY A 71 -0.03 1.00 -19.85
N SER A 72 -0.50 0.99 -21.10
CA SER A 72 -0.08 0.03 -22.13
C SER A 72 0.11 0.69 -23.52
N ASP A 73 -0.15 1.99 -23.63
CA ASP A 73 0.07 2.75 -24.85
C ASP A 73 1.38 3.53 -24.74
N VAL A 74 2.31 3.27 -25.66
CA VAL A 74 3.67 3.83 -25.67
C VAL A 74 3.64 5.36 -25.77
N GLU A 75 2.80 5.94 -26.61
CA GLU A 75 2.70 7.39 -26.77
C GLU A 75 2.09 8.07 -25.54
N LEU A 76 1.08 7.44 -24.93
CA LEU A 76 0.51 7.94 -23.69
C LEU A 76 1.49 7.85 -22.51
N ILE A 77 2.30 6.76 -22.44
CA ILE A 77 3.36 6.63 -21.45
C ILE A 77 4.40 7.72 -21.61
N LYS A 78 4.85 8.00 -22.84
CA LYS A 78 5.78 9.10 -23.12
C LYS A 78 5.23 10.44 -22.63
N ARG A 79 4.02 10.81 -23.04
CA ARG A 79 3.37 12.05 -22.61
C ARG A 79 3.15 12.14 -21.10
N ALA A 80 2.85 10.99 -20.46
CA ALA A 80 2.74 10.92 -19.02
C ALA A 80 4.09 11.15 -18.33
N CYS A 81 5.19 10.61 -18.88
CA CYS A 81 6.54 10.86 -18.39
C CYS A 81 6.95 12.33 -18.51
N ASP A 82 6.66 12.97 -19.65
CA ASP A 82 6.89 14.40 -19.84
C ASP A 82 6.18 15.22 -18.73
N LYS A 83 4.93 14.86 -18.42
CA LYS A 83 4.17 15.51 -17.34
C LYS A 83 4.72 15.19 -15.95
N LEU A 84 5.11 13.93 -15.68
CA LEU A 84 5.69 13.53 -14.40
C LEU A 84 7.02 14.23 -14.12
N ASN A 85 7.80 14.58 -15.16
CA ASN A 85 9.06 15.30 -15.01
C ASN A 85 8.90 16.71 -14.42
N GLU A 86 7.68 17.27 -14.37
CA GLU A 86 7.37 18.54 -13.69
C GLU A 86 7.27 18.38 -12.15
N TYR A 87 7.14 17.13 -11.67
CA TYR A 87 7.03 16.81 -10.24
C TYR A 87 8.37 16.43 -9.65
N ASP A 88 8.41 16.25 -8.34
CA ASP A 88 9.60 15.85 -7.59
C ASP A 88 9.31 14.56 -6.83
N PHE A 89 9.82 13.42 -7.34
CA PHE A 89 9.73 12.09 -6.75
C PHE A 89 11.13 11.45 -6.72
N ASP A 90 11.35 10.50 -5.81
CA ASP A 90 12.61 9.79 -5.73
C ASP A 90 12.77 8.74 -6.84
N LEU A 91 11.66 8.13 -7.27
CA LEU A 91 11.65 7.20 -8.39
C LEU A 91 10.28 7.08 -9.06
N LEU A 92 10.26 6.48 -10.26
CA LEU A 92 9.07 6.07 -10.98
C LEU A 92 9.03 4.55 -11.10
N ASP A 93 7.95 3.97 -10.58
CA ASP A 93 7.69 2.53 -10.66
C ASP A 93 6.68 2.22 -11.76
N PHE A 94 6.92 1.14 -12.52
CA PHE A 94 6.02 0.70 -13.59
C PHE A 94 5.14 -0.46 -13.12
N ASN A 95 3.82 -0.31 -13.26
CA ASN A 95 2.86 -1.32 -12.81
C ASN A 95 2.63 -2.42 -13.85
N LEU A 96 3.14 -3.60 -13.56
CA LEU A 96 2.93 -4.85 -14.33
C LEU A 96 2.17 -5.92 -13.51
N GLY A 97 1.46 -5.51 -12.45
CA GLY A 97 0.88 -6.47 -11.52
C GLY A 97 -0.58 -6.20 -11.11
N CYS A 98 -1.19 -5.09 -11.49
CA CYS A 98 -2.58 -4.78 -11.13
C CYS A 98 -3.56 -5.72 -11.85
N PRO A 99 -4.35 -6.57 -11.11
CA PRO A 99 -5.27 -7.52 -11.73
C PRO A 99 -6.69 -6.96 -11.89
N VAL A 100 -6.92 -5.70 -11.52
CA VAL A 100 -8.27 -5.09 -11.50
C VAL A 100 -8.85 -5.06 -12.92
N PRO A 101 -10.11 -5.52 -13.12
CA PRO A 101 -10.70 -5.64 -14.47
C PRO A 101 -10.65 -4.36 -15.31
N LYS A 102 -10.81 -3.19 -14.70
CA LYS A 102 -10.73 -1.89 -15.38
C LYS A 102 -9.33 -1.64 -15.99
N VAL A 103 -8.28 -2.11 -15.33
CA VAL A 103 -6.88 -1.98 -15.80
C VAL A 103 -6.57 -3.05 -16.84
N VAL A 104 -6.92 -4.30 -16.54
CA VAL A 104 -6.68 -5.47 -17.40
C VAL A 104 -7.39 -5.32 -18.77
N LYS A 105 -8.62 -4.79 -18.80
CA LYS A 105 -9.36 -4.53 -20.05
C LYS A 105 -8.68 -3.51 -20.98
N LYS A 106 -7.82 -2.64 -20.42
CA LYS A 106 -6.99 -1.71 -21.20
C LYS A 106 -5.67 -2.34 -21.67
N GLY A 107 -5.43 -3.62 -21.42
CA GLY A 107 -4.16 -4.29 -21.69
C GLY A 107 -3.02 -3.86 -20.77
N ALA A 108 -3.31 -3.20 -19.65
CA ALA A 108 -2.31 -2.67 -18.69
C ALA A 108 -2.20 -3.55 -17.44
N GLY A 109 -1.27 -3.20 -16.55
CA GLY A 109 -1.08 -3.91 -15.30
C GLY A 109 -0.67 -5.37 -15.50
N ALA A 110 -1.35 -6.32 -14.84
CA ALA A 110 -1.04 -7.74 -14.94
C ALA A 110 -1.23 -8.32 -16.35
N ALA A 111 -2.16 -7.77 -17.13
CA ALA A 111 -2.34 -8.17 -18.53
C ALA A 111 -1.13 -7.78 -19.40
N LEU A 112 -0.59 -6.59 -19.17
CA LEU A 112 0.62 -6.14 -19.87
C LEU A 112 1.82 -7.01 -19.51
N GLY A 113 2.00 -7.36 -18.21
CA GLY A 113 3.08 -8.24 -17.78
C GLY A 113 3.13 -9.59 -18.49
N ARG A 114 1.99 -10.10 -18.97
CA ARG A 114 1.91 -11.34 -19.77
C ARG A 114 2.33 -11.18 -21.22
N ASN A 115 2.31 -9.97 -21.75
CA ASN A 115 2.83 -9.65 -23.07
C ASN A 115 4.23 -9.04 -22.89
N ILE A 116 5.22 -9.92 -22.68
CA ILE A 116 6.59 -9.53 -22.28
C ILE A 116 7.17 -8.53 -23.27
N GLU A 117 7.10 -8.80 -24.57
CA GLU A 117 7.64 -7.89 -25.60
C GLU A 117 7.04 -6.49 -25.50
N HIS A 118 5.70 -6.40 -25.36
CA HIS A 118 5.03 -5.12 -25.24
C HIS A 118 5.30 -4.42 -23.90
N ALA A 119 5.37 -5.20 -22.81
CA ALA A 119 5.74 -4.69 -21.49
C ALA A 119 7.14 -4.04 -21.50
N LEU A 120 8.10 -4.69 -22.16
CA LEU A 120 9.46 -4.18 -22.29
C LEU A 120 9.51 -2.91 -23.13
N ARG A 121 8.77 -2.82 -24.25
CA ARG A 121 8.66 -1.58 -25.05
C ARG A 121 8.05 -0.42 -24.24
N CYS A 122 7.02 -0.69 -23.43
CA CYS A 122 6.43 0.32 -22.56
C CYS A 122 7.42 0.77 -21.48
N PHE A 123 8.13 -0.16 -20.86
CA PHE A 123 9.12 0.13 -19.83
C PHE A 123 10.31 0.92 -20.41
N GLU A 124 10.85 0.52 -21.58
CA GLU A 124 11.89 1.26 -22.30
C GLU A 124 11.46 2.71 -22.58
N THR A 125 10.23 2.91 -23.02
CA THR A 125 9.70 4.27 -23.21
C THR A 125 9.72 5.05 -21.92
N MET A 126 9.28 4.46 -20.81
CA MET A 126 9.32 5.10 -19.50
C MET A 126 10.75 5.48 -19.11
N THR A 127 11.70 4.55 -19.23
CA THR A 127 13.11 4.81 -18.87
C THR A 127 13.75 5.89 -19.74
N LYS A 128 13.38 5.96 -21.01
CA LYS A 128 13.92 6.93 -21.97
C LYS A 128 13.43 8.36 -21.74
N TYR A 129 12.15 8.53 -21.36
CA TYR A 129 11.52 9.85 -21.31
C TYR A 129 11.31 10.37 -19.89
N CYS A 130 11.44 9.54 -18.85
CA CYS A 130 11.32 9.97 -17.46
C CYS A 130 12.69 10.17 -16.83
N ARG A 131 12.84 11.28 -16.08
CA ARG A 131 14.10 11.63 -15.38
C ARG A 131 14.32 10.84 -14.09
N PHE A 132 13.28 10.15 -13.59
CA PHE A 132 13.33 9.44 -12.31
C PHE A 132 13.96 8.05 -12.47
N THR A 133 14.57 7.56 -11.39
CA THR A 133 15.09 6.19 -11.31
C THR A 133 13.95 5.19 -11.59
N PRO A 134 14.09 4.30 -12.62
CA PRO A 134 13.05 3.37 -13.00
C PRO A 134 13.04 2.11 -12.11
N THR A 135 11.86 1.69 -11.68
CA THR A 135 11.60 0.39 -11.03
C THR A 135 10.37 -0.26 -11.64
N ALA A 136 10.14 -1.55 -11.33
CA ALA A 136 8.96 -2.24 -11.79
C ALA A 136 8.33 -3.08 -10.69
N LYS A 137 6.97 -3.03 -10.61
CA LYS A 137 6.19 -3.90 -9.74
C LYS A 137 5.34 -4.86 -10.56
N LEU A 138 5.61 -6.17 -10.38
CA LEU A 138 4.99 -7.23 -11.18
C LEU A 138 4.35 -8.32 -10.31
N ARG A 139 3.57 -9.19 -10.96
CA ARG A 139 3.14 -10.49 -10.43
C ARG A 139 3.93 -11.59 -11.11
N ILE A 140 4.05 -12.74 -10.46
CA ILE A 140 4.51 -13.95 -11.15
C ILE A 140 3.54 -14.29 -12.28
N LEU A 141 4.08 -14.69 -13.44
CA LEU A 141 3.28 -14.94 -14.64
C LEU A 141 2.68 -16.35 -14.67
N HIS A 142 3.35 -17.30 -14.07
CA HIS A 142 2.89 -18.67 -13.90
C HIS A 142 3.17 -19.13 -12.45
N TYR A 143 2.29 -19.96 -11.89
CA TYR A 143 2.41 -20.32 -10.47
C TYR A 143 3.47 -21.39 -10.21
N GLU A 144 3.68 -22.32 -11.14
CA GLU A 144 4.60 -23.46 -10.98
C GLU A 144 5.87 -23.33 -11.84
N ASP A 145 5.83 -22.45 -12.86
CA ASP A 145 6.94 -22.24 -13.78
C ASP A 145 7.52 -20.83 -13.61
N PRO A 146 8.74 -20.66 -13.10
CA PRO A 146 9.39 -19.37 -12.95
C PRO A 146 9.86 -18.77 -14.29
N ALA A 147 10.09 -19.58 -15.33
CA ALA A 147 10.76 -19.15 -16.55
C ALA A 147 10.16 -17.91 -17.22
N PRO A 148 8.83 -17.79 -17.41
CA PRO A 148 8.25 -16.58 -18.01
C PRO A 148 8.45 -15.32 -17.14
N THR A 149 8.43 -15.48 -15.82
CA THR A 149 8.65 -14.34 -14.89
C THR A 149 10.11 -13.91 -14.91
N LEU A 150 11.03 -14.86 -14.95
CA LEU A 150 12.48 -14.59 -15.07
C LEU A 150 12.83 -13.91 -16.41
N GLU A 151 12.18 -14.31 -17.50
CA GLU A 151 12.33 -13.66 -18.81
C GLU A 151 11.92 -12.19 -18.74
N LEU A 152 10.72 -11.89 -18.20
CA LEU A 152 10.27 -10.51 -18.00
C LEU A 152 11.23 -9.72 -17.10
N CYS A 153 11.66 -10.29 -15.98
CA CYS A 153 12.58 -9.64 -15.04
C CYS A 153 13.93 -9.32 -15.73
N ARG A 154 14.47 -10.26 -16.52
CA ARG A 154 15.74 -10.04 -17.25
C ARG A 154 15.63 -8.87 -18.21
N GLY A 155 14.60 -8.82 -19.04
CA GLY A 155 14.38 -7.70 -19.95
C GLY A 155 14.20 -6.36 -19.21
N LEU A 156 13.52 -6.33 -18.08
CA LEU A 156 13.38 -5.12 -17.25
C LEU A 156 14.73 -4.65 -16.70
N VAL A 157 15.57 -5.57 -16.22
CA VAL A 157 16.91 -5.27 -15.70
C VAL A 157 17.83 -4.77 -16.82
N GLU A 158 17.83 -5.41 -17.97
CA GLU A 158 18.59 -5.00 -19.16
C GLU A 158 18.20 -3.60 -19.65
N LEU A 159 16.92 -3.22 -19.49
CA LEU A 159 16.42 -1.88 -19.79
C LEU A 159 16.60 -0.87 -18.64
N GLY A 160 17.32 -1.24 -17.58
CA GLY A 160 17.76 -0.33 -16.54
C GLY A 160 16.90 -0.28 -15.28
N ALA A 161 16.01 -1.25 -15.05
CA ALA A 161 15.28 -1.33 -13.78
C ALA A 161 16.26 -1.41 -12.60
N GLN A 162 16.13 -0.51 -11.64
CA GLN A 162 17.00 -0.42 -10.48
C GLN A 162 16.47 -1.21 -9.27
N ALA A 163 15.24 -1.72 -9.33
CA ALA A 163 14.66 -2.66 -8.39
C ALA A 163 13.43 -3.36 -9.00
N LEU A 164 13.13 -4.56 -8.50
CA LEU A 164 11.94 -5.31 -8.86
C LEU A 164 11.10 -5.60 -7.61
N THR A 165 9.82 -5.23 -7.62
CA THR A 165 8.87 -5.65 -6.59
C THR A 165 8.02 -6.80 -7.12
N VAL A 166 8.13 -7.98 -6.50
CA VAL A 166 7.49 -9.20 -7.00
C VAL A 166 6.37 -9.64 -6.07
N HIS A 167 5.13 -9.64 -6.58
CA HIS A 167 4.00 -10.25 -5.90
C HIS A 167 3.91 -11.75 -6.28
N GLY A 168 4.11 -12.63 -5.31
CA GLY A 168 4.16 -14.08 -5.51
C GLY A 168 2.81 -14.74 -5.80
N ARG A 169 1.89 -14.05 -6.46
CA ARG A 169 0.60 -14.57 -6.97
C ARG A 169 0.42 -14.20 -8.43
N THR A 170 -0.21 -15.07 -9.21
CA THR A 170 -0.57 -14.77 -10.60
C THR A 170 -1.77 -13.81 -10.67
N MET A 171 -2.11 -13.38 -11.86
CA MET A 171 -3.28 -12.52 -12.09
C MET A 171 -4.59 -13.20 -11.67
N GLU A 172 -4.74 -14.50 -11.92
CA GLU A 172 -5.92 -15.30 -11.63
C GLU A 172 -6.18 -15.48 -10.14
N HIS A 173 -5.11 -15.58 -9.34
CA HIS A 173 -5.22 -15.68 -7.89
C HIS A 173 -5.72 -14.37 -7.25
N PHE A 174 -5.67 -13.28 -7.98
CA PHE A 174 -6.09 -11.95 -7.51
C PHE A 174 -5.46 -11.60 -6.15
N TYR A 175 -6.18 -11.75 -5.04
CA TYR A 175 -5.67 -11.57 -3.67
C TYR A 175 -5.89 -12.82 -2.80
N THR A 176 -6.28 -13.93 -3.38
CA THR A 176 -6.56 -15.20 -2.70
C THR A 176 -5.44 -16.22 -2.94
N GLY A 177 -5.49 -17.36 -2.25
CA GLY A 177 -4.49 -18.41 -2.37
C GLY A 177 -3.15 -18.08 -1.72
N THR A 178 -2.22 -19.00 -1.79
CA THR A 178 -0.89 -18.88 -1.21
C THR A 178 0.05 -18.03 -2.06
N VAL A 179 1.00 -17.37 -1.40
CA VAL A 179 2.11 -16.69 -2.07
C VAL A 179 3.17 -17.72 -2.42
N ASN A 180 3.62 -17.76 -3.66
CA ASN A 180 4.74 -18.59 -4.07
C ASN A 180 6.08 -17.91 -3.71
N PHE A 181 6.62 -18.28 -2.57
CA PHE A 181 7.89 -17.77 -2.07
C PHE A 181 9.08 -18.27 -2.89
N ALA A 182 8.98 -19.48 -3.45
CA ALA A 182 10.08 -20.11 -4.19
C ALA A 182 10.42 -19.30 -5.45
N ILE A 183 9.42 -18.85 -6.20
CA ILE A 183 9.66 -18.02 -7.40
C ILE A 183 10.25 -16.66 -7.02
N ILE A 184 9.81 -16.04 -5.91
CA ILE A 184 10.42 -14.78 -5.45
C ILE A 184 11.90 -15.00 -5.08
N ARG A 185 12.20 -16.11 -4.39
CA ARG A 185 13.58 -16.49 -4.04
C ARG A 185 14.43 -16.66 -5.30
N GLU A 186 13.95 -17.40 -6.28
CA GLU A 186 14.67 -17.66 -7.53
C GLU A 186 14.96 -16.35 -8.30
N ILE A 187 14.01 -15.41 -8.35
CA ILE A 187 14.23 -14.09 -8.93
C ILE A 187 15.33 -13.34 -8.17
N ARG A 188 15.31 -13.34 -6.83
CA ARG A 188 16.33 -12.70 -6.01
C ARG A 188 17.74 -13.31 -6.24
N GLU A 189 17.82 -14.63 -6.39
CA GLU A 189 19.07 -15.34 -6.62
C GLU A 189 19.59 -15.13 -8.04
N THR A 190 18.70 -14.97 -9.01
CA THR A 190 19.04 -14.71 -10.41
C THR A 190 19.55 -13.28 -10.63
N PHE A 191 19.05 -12.29 -9.86
CA PHE A 191 19.41 -10.87 -10.00
C PHE A 191 20.00 -10.29 -8.70
N PRO A 192 21.18 -10.77 -8.25
CA PRO A 192 21.76 -10.34 -6.97
C PRO A 192 22.26 -8.88 -6.98
N GLU A 193 22.43 -8.28 -8.15
CA GLU A 193 22.94 -6.93 -8.36
C GLU A 193 21.90 -5.84 -8.09
N ILE A 194 20.60 -6.17 -8.12
CA ILE A 194 19.52 -5.21 -7.85
C ILE A 194 18.64 -5.65 -6.68
N PRO A 195 18.01 -4.69 -5.95
CA PRO A 195 17.05 -5.01 -4.93
C PRO A 195 15.83 -5.76 -5.48
N VAL A 196 15.56 -6.96 -4.96
CA VAL A 196 14.26 -7.64 -5.13
C VAL A 196 13.45 -7.44 -3.85
N ILE A 197 12.25 -6.88 -4.01
CA ILE A 197 11.32 -6.59 -2.93
C ILE A 197 10.21 -7.64 -2.95
N ALA A 198 10.08 -8.43 -1.87
CA ALA A 198 9.04 -9.42 -1.76
C ALA A 198 7.69 -8.76 -1.40
N ASN A 199 6.60 -9.20 -2.05
CA ASN A 199 5.27 -8.66 -1.82
C ASN A 199 4.19 -9.76 -1.81
N GLY A 200 3.16 -9.56 -1.00
CA GLY A 200 1.96 -10.39 -0.92
C GLY A 200 1.80 -11.13 0.42
N GLY A 201 0.59 -11.13 0.98
CA GLY A 201 0.24 -11.96 2.13
C GLY A 201 0.85 -11.54 3.47
N VAL A 202 1.36 -10.34 3.63
CA VAL A 202 1.92 -9.85 4.89
C VAL A 202 0.86 -9.04 5.63
N TYR A 203 0.35 -9.59 6.74
CA TYR A 203 -0.67 -9.00 7.61
C TYR A 203 -0.22 -8.87 9.07
N SER A 204 0.90 -9.52 9.44
CA SER A 204 1.46 -9.56 10.79
C SER A 204 2.99 -9.50 10.76
N VAL A 205 3.59 -9.39 11.94
CA VAL A 205 5.03 -9.49 12.14
C VAL A 205 5.55 -10.86 11.68
N GLU A 206 4.83 -11.93 12.05
CA GLU A 206 5.16 -13.32 11.70
C GLU A 206 5.13 -13.57 10.20
N ASP A 207 4.13 -12.97 9.49
CA ASP A 207 4.06 -13.06 8.03
C ASP A 207 5.27 -12.41 7.37
N CYS A 208 5.71 -11.26 7.89
CA CYS A 208 6.90 -10.56 7.39
C CYS A 208 8.18 -11.36 7.63
N GLN A 209 8.33 -11.94 8.82
CA GLN A 209 9.46 -12.82 9.15
C GLN A 209 9.48 -14.05 8.25
N THR A 210 8.32 -14.67 8.02
CA THR A 210 8.15 -15.80 7.11
C THR A 210 8.51 -15.41 5.68
N MET A 211 8.00 -14.28 5.18
CA MET A 211 8.35 -13.75 3.86
C MET A 211 9.87 -13.60 3.70
N ARG A 212 10.53 -12.95 4.65
CA ARG A 212 11.99 -12.77 4.63
C ARG A 212 12.75 -14.10 4.64
N ARG A 213 12.35 -15.02 5.53
CA ARG A 213 12.99 -16.36 5.65
C ARG A 213 12.83 -17.19 4.39
N GLU A 214 11.59 -17.26 3.87
CA GLU A 214 11.26 -18.11 2.72
C GLU A 214 11.78 -17.59 1.39
N THR A 215 11.82 -16.26 1.21
CA THR A 215 12.29 -15.65 -0.04
C THR A 215 13.76 -15.26 -0.01
N GLY A 216 14.35 -15.11 1.17
CA GLY A 216 15.68 -14.52 1.36
C GLY A 216 15.71 -13.01 1.05
N CYS A 217 14.58 -12.38 0.74
CA CYS A 217 14.51 -10.94 0.52
C CYS A 217 14.53 -10.20 1.86
N SER A 218 15.47 -9.30 2.06
CA SER A 218 15.50 -8.42 3.23
C SER A 218 14.45 -7.29 3.14
N ARG A 219 14.05 -6.93 1.92
CA ARG A 219 13.11 -5.86 1.61
C ARG A 219 11.71 -6.42 1.39
N VAL A 220 10.71 -5.87 2.08
CA VAL A 220 9.32 -6.34 2.00
C VAL A 220 8.37 -5.17 1.76
N MET A 221 7.46 -5.33 0.80
CA MET A 221 6.42 -4.34 0.53
C MET A 221 5.10 -4.77 1.17
N LEU A 222 4.62 -3.94 2.09
CA LEU A 222 3.33 -4.10 2.76
C LEU A 222 2.21 -3.52 1.88
N ALA A 223 1.10 -4.23 1.79
CA ALA A 223 -0.08 -3.81 1.04
C ALA A 223 -1.32 -3.86 1.93
N GLN A 224 -2.20 -4.84 1.71
CA GLN A 224 -3.47 -4.96 2.45
C GLN A 224 -3.30 -5.06 3.97
N GLY A 225 -2.20 -5.63 4.46
CA GLY A 225 -1.92 -5.70 5.90
C GLY A 225 -1.73 -4.33 6.55
N ALA A 226 -1.27 -3.33 5.79
CA ALA A 226 -1.14 -1.96 6.28
C ALA A 226 -2.48 -1.20 6.27
N MET A 227 -3.51 -1.64 5.51
CA MET A 227 -4.79 -0.96 5.41
C MET A 227 -5.50 -0.90 6.78
N GLY A 228 -5.69 0.31 7.32
CA GLY A 228 -6.22 0.52 8.67
C GLY A 228 -5.26 0.08 9.79
N HIS A 229 -4.03 -0.27 9.44
CA HIS A 229 -3.00 -0.68 10.38
C HIS A 229 -1.63 -0.07 10.03
N PRO A 230 -1.51 1.27 10.00
CA PRO A 230 -0.26 1.93 9.64
C PRO A 230 0.90 1.60 10.61
N TRP A 231 0.62 1.19 11.84
CA TRP A 231 1.63 0.80 12.84
C TRP A 231 2.32 -0.53 12.55
N LEU A 232 1.80 -1.33 11.59
CA LEU A 232 2.43 -2.59 11.21
C LEU A 232 3.91 -2.42 10.82
N PHE A 233 4.28 -1.27 10.24
CA PHE A 233 5.68 -0.94 9.95
C PHE A 233 6.52 -0.91 11.24
N ARG A 234 6.06 -0.16 12.23
CA ARG A 234 6.71 -0.04 13.53
C ARG A 234 6.78 -1.38 14.27
N GLU A 235 5.70 -2.15 14.23
CA GLU A 235 5.61 -3.45 14.92
C GLU A 235 6.58 -4.48 14.32
N ILE A 236 6.74 -4.54 12.99
CA ILE A 236 7.71 -5.41 12.33
C ILE A 236 9.15 -5.05 12.72
N GLU A 237 9.42 -3.79 13.00
CA GLU A 237 10.72 -3.30 13.47
C GLU A 237 10.93 -3.45 15.00
N GLY A 238 10.01 -4.14 15.68
CA GLY A 238 10.10 -4.43 17.11
C GLY A 238 9.50 -3.36 18.04
N GLY A 239 8.80 -2.37 17.47
CA GLY A 239 8.08 -1.36 18.26
C GLY A 239 6.76 -1.89 18.80
N MET A 240 6.19 -1.16 19.76
CA MET A 240 4.94 -1.54 20.42
C MET A 240 3.71 -1.28 19.53
N PRO A 241 2.64 -2.11 19.64
CA PRO A 241 1.34 -1.79 19.09
C PRO A 241 0.81 -0.44 19.56
N PRO A 242 -0.12 0.19 18.84
CA PRO A 242 -0.67 1.48 19.26
C PRO A 242 -1.50 1.35 20.54
N THR A 243 -1.41 2.35 21.38
CA THR A 243 -2.39 2.55 22.47
C THR A 243 -3.75 2.92 21.88
N LEU A 244 -4.83 2.83 22.66
CA LEU A 244 -6.15 3.25 22.21
C LEU A 244 -6.19 4.76 21.90
N GLU A 245 -5.43 5.57 22.60
CA GLU A 245 -5.32 7.00 22.36
C GLU A 245 -4.62 7.28 21.02
N GLU A 246 -3.46 6.66 20.76
CA GLU A 246 -2.74 6.75 19.49
C GLU A 246 -3.63 6.28 18.32
N TRP A 247 -4.42 5.22 18.55
CA TRP A 247 -5.34 4.71 17.53
C TRP A 247 -6.42 5.75 17.20
N ARG A 248 -7.05 6.39 18.23
CA ARG A 248 -8.06 7.43 18.04
C ARG A 248 -7.50 8.65 17.31
N ASP A 249 -6.32 9.12 17.75
CA ASP A 249 -5.64 10.25 17.13
C ASP A 249 -5.32 9.99 15.66
N MET A 250 -4.77 8.81 15.36
CA MET A 250 -4.43 8.43 13.98
C MET A 250 -5.66 8.40 13.08
N VAL A 251 -6.75 7.75 13.51
CA VAL A 251 -7.99 7.69 12.71
C VAL A 251 -8.55 9.09 12.50
N SER A 252 -8.63 9.90 13.55
CA SER A 252 -9.11 11.29 13.48
C SER A 252 -8.28 12.11 12.51
N THR A 253 -6.96 12.10 12.68
CA THR A 253 -6.04 12.90 11.83
C THR A 253 -6.09 12.46 10.37
N HIS A 254 -6.12 11.14 10.09
CA HIS A 254 -6.22 10.61 8.73
C HIS A 254 -7.51 11.11 8.06
N ILE A 255 -8.66 10.95 8.71
CA ILE A 255 -9.96 11.34 8.11
C ILE A 255 -10.07 12.85 7.99
N SER A 256 -9.59 13.65 8.96
CA SER A 256 -9.52 15.11 8.84
C SER A 256 -8.64 15.55 7.67
N GLY A 257 -7.52 14.85 7.42
CA GLY A 257 -6.70 15.07 6.23
C GLY A 257 -7.47 14.80 4.93
N MET A 258 -8.27 13.73 4.89
CA MET A 258 -9.14 13.43 3.75
C MET A 258 -10.22 14.51 3.55
N VAL A 259 -10.80 15.04 4.63
CA VAL A 259 -11.78 16.13 4.57
C VAL A 259 -11.16 17.38 3.96
N LYS A 260 -9.94 17.72 4.36
CA LYS A 260 -9.18 18.83 3.76
C LYS A 260 -8.90 18.63 2.27
N LEU A 261 -8.56 17.41 1.86
CA LEU A 261 -8.18 17.08 0.48
C LEU A 261 -9.39 16.97 -0.47
N TYR A 262 -10.49 16.37 -0.02
CA TYR A 262 -11.62 15.98 -0.87
C TYR A 262 -12.92 16.76 -0.60
N GLY A 263 -13.00 17.52 0.49
CA GLY A 263 -14.23 18.05 1.06
C GLY A 263 -15.01 16.99 1.85
N GLU A 264 -15.77 17.41 2.85
CA GLU A 264 -16.40 16.51 3.85
C GLU A 264 -17.26 15.41 3.22
N GLU A 265 -18.16 15.78 2.30
CA GLU A 265 -19.06 14.79 1.68
C GLU A 265 -18.33 13.66 0.96
N SER A 266 -17.34 13.99 0.15
CA SER A 266 -16.55 12.99 -0.60
C SER A 266 -15.64 12.19 0.33
N ALA A 267 -15.00 12.86 1.30
CA ALA A 267 -14.13 12.22 2.29
C ALA A 267 -14.90 11.23 3.15
N MET A 268 -16.05 11.61 3.70
CA MET A 268 -16.82 10.74 4.59
C MET A 268 -17.38 9.51 3.87
N ARG A 269 -17.75 9.61 2.60
CA ARG A 269 -18.11 8.41 1.81
C ARG A 269 -16.97 7.40 1.69
N ARG A 270 -15.73 7.88 1.50
CA ARG A 270 -14.51 7.05 1.44
C ARG A 270 -14.13 6.54 2.83
N ALA A 271 -14.26 7.39 3.86
CA ALA A 271 -13.95 7.09 5.24
C ALA A 271 -14.68 5.87 5.78
N ARG A 272 -15.90 5.60 5.34
CA ARG A 272 -16.67 4.41 5.75
C ARG A 272 -15.84 3.14 5.64
N LYS A 273 -15.26 2.88 4.47
CA LYS A 273 -14.39 1.71 4.23
C LYS A 273 -13.12 1.77 5.07
N ILE A 274 -12.48 2.93 5.13
CA ILE A 274 -11.20 3.11 5.84
C ILE A 274 -11.38 2.90 7.35
N VAL A 275 -12.44 3.45 7.94
CA VAL A 275 -12.76 3.25 9.38
C VAL A 275 -13.06 1.76 9.66
N HIS A 276 -13.72 1.04 8.75
CA HIS A 276 -13.88 -0.40 8.86
C HIS A 276 -12.55 -1.14 8.94
N ASP A 277 -11.57 -0.75 8.11
CA ASP A 277 -10.23 -1.35 8.14
C ASP A 277 -9.50 -1.03 9.46
N TYR A 278 -9.62 0.18 10.00
CA TYR A 278 -9.11 0.55 11.32
C TYR A 278 -9.76 -0.22 12.49
N LEU A 279 -11.03 -0.62 12.36
CA LEU A 279 -11.74 -1.39 13.38
C LEU A 279 -11.46 -2.90 13.31
N ARG A 280 -10.92 -3.38 12.19
CA ARG A 280 -10.71 -4.81 11.93
C ARG A 280 -9.68 -5.41 12.87
N GLY A 281 -9.99 -6.60 13.44
CA GLY A 281 -9.04 -7.42 14.22
C GLY A 281 -8.64 -6.86 15.57
N ARG A 282 -9.26 -5.75 16.04
CA ARG A 282 -8.87 -5.05 17.30
C ARG A 282 -9.84 -5.26 18.45
N GLY A 283 -10.76 -6.23 18.34
CA GLY A 283 -11.71 -6.53 19.41
C GLY A 283 -12.83 -5.49 19.60
N PHE A 284 -13.00 -4.54 18.68
CA PHE A 284 -14.09 -3.58 18.75
C PHE A 284 -15.46 -4.22 18.49
N PRO A 285 -16.53 -3.79 19.22
CA PRO A 285 -17.90 -4.28 19.04
C PRO A 285 -18.39 -4.08 17.59
N SER A 286 -19.22 -5.02 17.10
CA SER A 286 -19.80 -4.94 15.75
C SER A 286 -20.69 -3.70 15.54
N ALA A 287 -21.29 -3.17 16.61
CA ALA A 287 -22.08 -1.94 16.57
C ALA A 287 -21.27 -0.74 16.03
N LEU A 288 -19.97 -0.65 16.32
CA LEU A 288 -19.11 0.41 15.78
C LEU A 288 -18.92 0.28 14.25
N ARG A 289 -18.84 -0.96 13.74
CA ARG A 289 -18.75 -1.18 12.28
C ARG A 289 -20.05 -0.76 11.58
N ASN A 290 -21.21 -1.02 12.20
CA ASN A 290 -22.50 -0.57 11.66
C ASN A 290 -22.57 0.96 11.61
N ARG A 291 -22.13 1.65 12.67
CA ARG A 291 -22.03 3.13 12.68
C ARG A 291 -21.05 3.64 11.62
N ALA A 292 -19.88 3.00 11.47
CA ALA A 292 -18.90 3.37 10.46
C ALA A 292 -19.46 3.30 9.02
N SER A 293 -20.37 2.36 8.74
CA SER A 293 -20.98 2.18 7.41
C SER A 293 -21.88 3.34 6.96
N VAL A 294 -22.37 4.17 7.89
CA VAL A 294 -23.33 5.26 7.62
C VAL A 294 -22.76 6.65 7.90
N LEU A 295 -21.47 6.78 8.24
CA LEU A 295 -20.82 8.07 8.50
C LEU A 295 -21.04 9.04 7.33
N CYS A 296 -21.49 10.26 7.66
CA CYS A 296 -21.71 11.35 6.71
C CYS A 296 -20.94 12.62 7.09
N ARG A 297 -20.62 12.80 8.38
CA ARG A 297 -19.96 14.00 8.92
C ARG A 297 -18.78 13.63 9.79
N GLU A 298 -17.78 14.50 9.84
CA GLU A 298 -16.59 14.34 10.69
C GLU A 298 -16.97 14.34 12.20
N THR A 299 -17.99 15.08 12.59
CA THR A 299 -18.52 15.08 13.97
C THR A 299 -19.05 13.71 14.39
N GLU A 300 -19.71 12.98 13.49
CA GLU A 300 -20.18 11.61 13.77
C GLU A 300 -19.02 10.63 13.97
N LEU A 301 -17.93 10.83 13.23
CA LEU A 301 -16.69 10.07 13.45
C LEU A 301 -16.10 10.37 14.83
N ALA A 302 -16.05 11.63 15.24
CA ALA A 302 -15.54 12.01 16.57
C ALA A 302 -16.34 11.34 17.70
N GLU A 303 -17.66 11.25 17.57
CA GLU A 303 -18.53 10.52 18.52
C GLU A 303 -18.23 9.00 18.48
N LEU A 304 -18.10 8.41 17.29
CA LEU A 304 -17.76 7.00 17.15
C LEU A 304 -16.43 6.68 17.83
N LEU A 305 -15.41 7.53 17.66
CA LEU A 305 -14.09 7.33 18.26
C LEU A 305 -14.10 7.44 19.78
N LYS A 306 -14.93 8.31 20.38
CA LYS A 306 -15.11 8.40 21.84
C LYS A 306 -15.66 7.09 22.41
N ASP A 307 -16.63 6.47 21.71
CA ASP A 307 -17.28 5.23 22.12
C ASP A 307 -16.47 3.98 21.78
N ALA A 308 -15.41 4.11 21.00
CA ALA A 308 -14.58 2.99 20.55
C ALA A 308 -13.71 2.48 21.71
N VAL A 309 -14.18 1.40 22.37
CA VAL A 309 -13.47 0.68 23.42
C VAL A 309 -13.45 -0.80 23.05
N PRO A 310 -12.27 -1.46 23.03
CA PRO A 310 -12.16 -2.90 22.78
C PRO A 310 -12.91 -3.73 23.84
N ALA A 311 -13.50 -4.86 23.46
CA ALA A 311 -14.31 -5.69 24.33
C ALA A 311 -13.55 -6.19 25.58
N ALA A 312 -12.25 -6.49 25.45
CA ALA A 312 -11.41 -6.89 26.58
C ALA A 312 -11.31 -5.80 27.67
N GLU A 313 -11.21 -4.52 27.29
CA GLU A 313 -11.19 -3.41 28.25
C GLU A 313 -12.55 -3.18 28.90
N VAL A 314 -13.65 -3.42 28.18
CA VAL A 314 -15.02 -3.34 28.75
C VAL A 314 -15.21 -4.36 29.85
N THR A 315 -14.72 -5.60 29.66
CA THR A 315 -14.82 -6.66 30.66
C THR A 315 -14.02 -6.31 31.92
N THR A 316 -12.79 -5.79 31.78
CA THR A 316 -11.96 -5.36 32.92
C THR A 316 -12.64 -4.23 33.71
N ARG A 317 -13.19 -3.23 33.03
CA ARG A 317 -13.92 -2.13 33.71
C ARG A 317 -15.15 -2.60 34.46
N LYS A 318 -15.94 -3.56 33.91
CA LYS A 318 -17.07 -4.14 34.60
C LYS A 318 -16.69 -4.90 35.87
N ILE A 319 -15.59 -5.65 35.83
CA ILE A 319 -15.07 -6.37 36.99
C ILE A 319 -14.64 -5.40 38.09
N ILE A 320 -13.91 -4.34 37.77
CA ILE A 320 -13.46 -3.32 38.73
C ILE A 320 -14.66 -2.62 39.39
N ILE A 321 -15.69 -2.29 38.61
CA ILE A 321 -16.91 -1.65 39.15
C ILE A 321 -17.69 -2.61 40.05
N SER A 322 -17.73 -3.92 39.76
CA SER A 322 -18.41 -4.91 40.60
C SER A 322 -17.66 -5.19 41.91
N GLU A 323 -16.34 -5.11 41.90
CA GLU A 323 -15.51 -5.28 43.13
C GLU A 323 -15.56 -4.04 44.05
N SER A 324 -15.69 -2.83 43.48
CA SER A 324 -15.80 -1.59 44.26
C SER A 324 -17.21 -1.36 44.86
N GLY A 325 -18.22 -2.05 44.32
CA GLY A 325 -19.63 -1.95 44.81
C GLY A 325 -19.97 -2.85 46.00
N SER A 326 -19.08 -3.76 46.44
CA SER A 326 -19.34 -4.70 47.53
C SER A 326 -18.74 -4.33 48.90
N ALA A 327 -18.20 -3.10 49.05
CA ALA A 327 -17.56 -2.65 50.30
C ALA A 327 -18.39 -1.54 50.98
N SER A 328 -19.71 -1.74 51.20
CA SER A 328 -20.46 -0.93 52.17
C SER A 328 -21.75 -1.62 52.60
N SER A 329 -21.59 -2.57 53.53
CA SER A 329 -22.67 -2.88 54.52
C SER A 329 -22.13 -3.87 55.56
N LEU A 330 -21.72 -3.38 56.70
CA LEU A 330 -21.76 -4.10 57.96
C LEU A 330 -21.78 -3.09 59.12
N PRO A 331 -22.37 -3.47 60.24
CA PRO A 331 -23.54 -2.88 60.85
C PRO A 331 -23.22 -1.74 61.84
#